data_17473c1c64f64cb22a8a138d07522235
#
_entry.id   17473c1c64f64cb22a8a138d07522235
#
_cell.length_a   1.000
_cell.length_b   1.000
_cell.length_c   1.000
_cell.angle_alpha   90.00
_cell.angle_beta   90.00
_cell.angle_gamma   90.00
#
_symmetry.space_group_name_H-M   'P 1'
#
loop_
_entity.id
_entity.type
_entity.pdbx_description
1 polymer ?
#
loop_
_entity_poly.entity_id
_entity_poly.type
_entity_poly.pdbx_seq_one_letter_code
_entity_poly.pdbx_strand_id
1 'polypeptide(L)'
;MQVMNSEWTITEETIAKKAFDIAYKREIRALIELVRSKASSLTEIEDMWSLHDFLSVKRHEVDGRYDFSLPMLIFVFAGLVKDGWLRLDELEGLNANKIAKIAALVYMWNVPVKCACEICNNDYE
;
A
#
# COMPACT_ATOMS: atom_id res chain seq x y z
N MET A 1 -0.07 -0.51 29.12
CA MET A 1 -0.30 -0.21 28.76
C MET A 1 -0.99 -0.15 28.01
N GLN A 2 -1.53 -0.49 27.75
CA GLN A 2 -2.18 -0.39 27.10
C GLN A 2 -2.37 0.56 26.41
N VAL A 3 -2.13 0.79 26.54
CA VAL A 3 -1.98 1.98 25.99
C VAL A 3 -2.11 1.99 24.56
N MET A 4 -1.54 1.04 23.92
CA MET A 4 -1.62 0.93 22.51
C MET A 4 -3.01 0.93 22.03
N ASN A 5 -3.84 0.16 22.64
CA ASN A 5 -5.20 0.08 22.22
C ASN A 5 -5.93 1.35 22.42
N SER A 6 -5.61 2.02 23.48
CA SER A 6 -6.32 3.24 23.78
C SER A 6 -5.95 4.35 22.83
N GLU A 7 -4.98 4.12 21.99
CA GLU A 7 -4.61 5.12 21.01
C GLU A 7 -5.59 5.24 19.86
N TRP A 8 -6.45 4.26 19.71
CA TRP A 8 -7.44 4.30 18.61
C TRP A 8 -8.82 4.48 19.19
N THR A 9 -9.41 5.65 18.96
CA THR A 9 -10.78 5.89 19.40
C THR A 9 -11.73 5.20 18.44
N ILE A 10 -12.97 5.08 18.85
CA ILE A 10 -13.99 4.47 18.01
C ILE A 10 -14.15 5.26 16.72
N THR A 11 -14.11 6.58 16.82
CA THR A 11 -14.20 7.42 15.63
C THR A 11 -13.03 7.17 14.71
N GLU A 12 -11.84 7.06 15.27
CA GLU A 12 -10.66 6.80 14.46
C GLU A 12 -10.73 5.44 13.79
N GLU A 13 -11.24 4.45 14.49
CA GLU A 13 -11.37 3.11 13.89
C GLU A 13 -12.35 3.14 12.73
N THR A 14 -13.42 3.90 12.85
CA THR A 14 -14.38 4.02 11.76
C THR A 14 -13.76 4.67 10.54
N ILE A 15 -12.99 5.73 10.76
CA ILE A 15 -12.30 6.40 9.66
C ILE A 15 -11.28 5.47 9.04
N ALA A 16 -10.55 4.74 9.87
CA ALA A 16 -9.53 3.82 9.39
C ALA A 16 -10.15 2.71 8.55
N LYS A 17 -11.25 2.14 9.00
CA LYS A 17 -11.91 1.09 8.26
C LYS A 17 -12.40 1.57 6.90
N LYS A 18 -12.93 2.77 6.87
CA LYS A 18 -13.42 3.34 5.63
C LYS A 18 -12.27 3.57 4.65
N ALA A 19 -11.17 4.13 5.13
CA ALA A 19 -10.01 4.40 4.29
C ALA A 19 -9.41 3.09 3.76
N PHE A 20 -9.33 2.12 4.65
CA PHE A 20 -8.80 0.80 4.33
C PHE A 20 -9.61 0.17 3.18
N ASP A 21 -10.93 0.25 3.30
CA ASP A 21 -11.85 -0.31 2.34
C ASP A 21 -11.76 0.40 0.99
N ILE A 22 -11.65 1.72 1.02
CA ILE A 22 -11.53 2.51 -0.20
C ILE A 22 -10.25 2.14 -0.93
N ALA A 23 -9.13 2.05 -0.20
CA ALA A 23 -7.86 1.70 -0.81
C ALA A 23 -7.92 0.30 -1.41
N TYR A 24 -8.52 -0.63 -0.69
CA TYR A 24 -8.65 -2.00 -1.17
C TYR A 24 -9.41 -2.03 -2.49
N LYS A 25 -10.54 -1.34 -2.54
CA LYS A 25 -11.35 -1.33 -3.76
C LYS A 25 -10.62 -0.71 -4.93
N ARG A 26 -9.85 0.34 -4.66
CA ARG A 26 -9.07 0.97 -5.72
C ARG A 26 -8.01 0.04 -6.27
N GLU A 27 -7.30 -0.62 -5.38
CA GLU A 27 -6.22 -1.52 -5.80
C GLU A 27 -6.79 -2.72 -6.55
N ILE A 28 -7.88 -3.30 -6.06
CA ILE A 28 -8.49 -4.45 -6.71
C ILE A 28 -9.02 -4.08 -8.10
N ARG A 29 -9.63 -2.91 -8.21
CA ARG A 29 -10.12 -2.47 -9.51
C ARG A 29 -8.98 -2.34 -10.51
N ALA A 30 -7.88 -1.74 -10.08
CA ALA A 30 -6.73 -1.58 -10.95
C ALA A 30 -6.13 -2.93 -11.32
N LEU A 31 -6.12 -3.86 -10.37
CA LEU A 31 -5.59 -5.19 -10.62
C LEU A 31 -6.45 -5.92 -11.64
N ILE A 32 -7.77 -5.81 -11.53
CA ILE A 32 -8.66 -6.46 -12.49
C ILE A 32 -8.40 -5.93 -13.89
N GLU A 33 -8.22 -4.61 -14.03
CA GLU A 33 -7.95 -4.04 -15.34
C GLU A 33 -6.61 -4.52 -15.90
N LEU A 34 -5.63 -4.62 -15.03
CA LEU A 34 -4.32 -5.10 -15.44
C LEU A 34 -4.40 -6.56 -15.91
N VAL A 35 -5.14 -7.38 -15.18
CA VAL A 35 -5.30 -8.79 -15.54
C VAL A 35 -6.05 -8.91 -16.87
N ARG A 36 -7.06 -8.08 -17.08
CA ARG A 36 -7.76 -8.08 -18.37
C ARG A 36 -6.81 -7.78 -19.50
N SER A 37 -5.96 -6.80 -19.31
CA SER A 37 -5.00 -6.41 -20.32
C SER A 37 -4.01 -7.54 -20.59
N LYS A 38 -3.50 -8.16 -19.54
CA LYS A 38 -2.55 -9.26 -19.71
C LYS A 38 -3.21 -10.45 -20.38
N ALA A 39 -4.45 -10.73 -20.02
CA ALA A 39 -5.17 -11.85 -20.61
C ALA A 39 -5.41 -11.64 -22.09
N SER A 40 -5.66 -10.41 -22.51
CA SER A 40 -5.87 -10.12 -23.93
C SER A 40 -4.62 -10.26 -24.75
N SER A 41 -3.46 -10.26 -24.11
CA SER A 41 -2.19 -10.36 -24.81
C SER A 41 -1.63 -11.76 -24.84
N LEU A 42 -2.35 -12.73 -24.30
CA LEU A 42 -1.85 -14.10 -24.23
C LEU A 42 -1.77 -14.69 -25.64
N THR A 43 -0.65 -15.24 -25.99
CA THR A 43 -0.48 -15.93 -27.26
C THR A 43 0.21 -17.28 -27.09
N GLU A 44 1.12 -17.38 -26.12
CA GLU A 44 1.89 -18.60 -25.89
C GLU A 44 1.58 -19.19 -24.53
N ILE A 45 1.89 -20.46 -24.37
CA ILE A 45 1.64 -21.12 -23.09
C ILE A 45 2.45 -20.44 -21.97
N GLU A 46 3.64 -19.97 -22.30
CA GLU A 46 4.47 -19.28 -21.30
C GLU A 46 3.80 -18.03 -20.80
N ASP A 47 3.04 -17.36 -21.65
CA ASP A 47 2.30 -16.15 -21.22
C ASP A 47 1.28 -16.52 -20.16
N MET A 48 0.64 -17.65 -20.32
CA MET A 48 -0.34 -18.12 -19.35
C MET A 48 0.31 -18.42 -18.01
N TRP A 49 1.45 -19.12 -18.05
CA TRP A 49 2.13 -19.42 -16.80
C TRP A 49 2.67 -18.17 -16.13
N SER A 50 3.13 -17.21 -16.92
CA SER A 50 3.55 -15.92 -16.37
C SER A 50 2.40 -15.21 -15.69
N LEU A 51 1.22 -15.26 -16.28
CA LEU A 51 0.05 -14.65 -15.68
C LEU A 51 -0.32 -15.35 -14.39
N HIS A 52 -0.25 -16.66 -14.37
CA HIS A 52 -0.51 -17.44 -13.18
C HIS A 52 0.44 -17.04 -12.04
N ASP A 53 1.73 -16.94 -12.36
CA ASP A 53 2.73 -16.58 -11.37
C ASP A 53 2.52 -15.16 -10.87
N PHE A 54 2.18 -14.25 -11.78
CA PHE A 54 1.89 -12.87 -11.41
C PHE A 54 0.73 -12.81 -10.43
N LEU A 55 -0.35 -13.55 -10.72
CA LEU A 55 -1.53 -13.57 -9.86
C LEU A 55 -1.21 -14.18 -8.48
N SER A 56 -0.38 -15.19 -8.46
CA SER A 56 -0.01 -15.84 -7.23
C SER A 56 0.74 -14.87 -6.31
N VAL A 57 1.68 -14.13 -6.87
CA VAL A 57 2.44 -13.16 -6.11
C VAL A 57 1.52 -12.02 -5.64
N LYS A 58 0.65 -11.56 -6.54
CA LYS A 58 -0.27 -10.48 -6.20
C LYS A 58 -1.24 -10.88 -5.10
N ARG A 59 -1.70 -12.10 -5.13
CA ARG A 59 -2.61 -12.57 -4.10
C ARG A 59 -1.94 -12.52 -2.73
N HIS A 60 -0.69 -12.97 -2.66
CA HIS A 60 0.06 -12.92 -1.41
C HIS A 60 0.24 -11.48 -0.93
N GLU A 61 0.57 -10.58 -1.86
CA GLU A 61 0.77 -9.17 -1.50
C GLU A 61 -0.50 -8.54 -0.99
N VAL A 62 -1.60 -8.77 -1.68
CA VAL A 62 -2.87 -8.17 -1.31
C VAL A 62 -3.35 -8.74 0.03
N ASP A 63 -3.30 -10.05 0.19
CA ASP A 63 -3.75 -10.68 1.42
C ASP A 63 -2.92 -10.20 2.61
N GLY A 64 -1.62 -10.03 2.41
CA GLY A 64 -0.76 -9.58 3.49
C GLY A 64 -0.94 -8.11 3.83
N ARG A 65 -1.22 -7.29 2.82
CA ARG A 65 -1.37 -5.85 3.03
C ARG A 65 -2.70 -5.51 3.71
N TYR A 66 -3.75 -6.23 3.35
CA TYR A 66 -5.09 -5.86 3.82
C TYR A 66 -5.55 -6.69 5.02
N ASP A 67 -4.67 -6.83 5.96
CA ASP A 67 -4.99 -7.48 7.22
C ASP A 67 -5.23 -6.36 8.23
N PHE A 68 -6.49 -6.15 8.60
CA PHE A 68 -6.84 -5.03 9.46
C PHE A 68 -6.39 -5.32 10.90
N SER A 69 -5.32 -4.70 11.30
CA SER A 69 -4.75 -4.87 12.63
C SER A 69 -4.36 -3.50 13.15
N LEU A 70 -4.97 -3.05 14.21
CA LEU A 70 -4.72 -1.71 14.74
C LEU A 70 -3.23 -1.44 14.96
N PRO A 71 -2.48 -2.35 15.56
CA PRO A 71 -1.05 -2.05 15.77
C PRO A 71 -0.27 -1.82 14.48
N MET A 72 -0.75 -2.37 13.38
CA MET A 72 -0.03 -2.26 12.12
C MET A 72 -0.58 -1.22 11.16
N LEU A 73 -1.71 -0.61 11.51
CA LEU A 73 -2.39 0.29 10.58
C LEU A 73 -1.54 1.47 10.13
N ILE A 74 -0.73 2.02 11.00
CA ILE A 74 0.11 3.16 10.64
C ILE A 74 1.02 2.75 9.46
N PHE A 75 1.61 1.57 9.55
CA PHE A 75 2.50 1.08 8.50
C PHE A 75 1.72 0.75 7.23
N VAL A 76 0.55 0.14 7.39
CA VAL A 76 -0.28 -0.21 6.24
C VAL A 76 -0.70 1.05 5.50
N PHE A 77 -1.16 2.07 6.22
CA PHE A 77 -1.59 3.31 5.59
C PHE A 77 -0.42 4.01 4.92
N ALA A 78 0.76 3.99 5.53
CA ALA A 78 1.92 4.60 4.91
C ALA A 78 2.23 3.92 3.58
N GLY A 79 2.14 2.60 3.54
CA GLY A 79 2.35 1.85 2.30
C GLY A 79 1.32 2.18 1.25
N LEU A 80 0.05 2.29 1.66
CA LEU A 80 -1.02 2.61 0.73
C LEU A 80 -0.88 4.02 0.17
N VAL A 81 -0.47 4.96 0.99
CA VAL A 81 -0.24 6.34 0.53
C VAL A 81 0.95 6.37 -0.42
N LYS A 82 2.03 5.68 -0.05
CA LYS A 82 3.21 5.64 -0.88
C LYS A 82 2.90 5.08 -2.27
N ASP A 83 2.09 4.03 -2.30
CA ASP A 83 1.77 3.37 -3.57
C ASP A 83 0.63 4.04 -4.34
N GLY A 84 0.04 5.07 -3.78
CA GLY A 84 -0.98 5.83 -4.50
C GLY A 84 -2.41 5.35 -4.36
N TRP A 85 -2.64 4.36 -3.49
CA TRP A 85 -4.00 3.85 -3.30
C TRP A 85 -4.81 4.72 -2.35
N LEU A 86 -4.14 5.59 -1.61
CA LEU A 86 -4.79 6.42 -0.62
C LEU A 86 -4.08 7.76 -0.59
N ARG A 87 -4.83 8.83 -0.35
CA ARG A 87 -4.22 10.14 -0.17
C ARG A 87 -4.19 10.42 1.32
N LEU A 88 -3.18 11.16 1.74
CA LEU A 88 -3.04 11.49 3.14
C LEU A 88 -4.26 12.24 3.66
N ASP A 89 -4.86 13.10 2.85
CA ASP A 89 -6.03 13.85 3.27
C ASP A 89 -7.25 12.96 3.45
N GLU A 90 -7.23 11.75 2.94
CA GLU A 90 -8.33 10.81 3.13
C GLU A 90 -8.29 10.19 4.52
N LEU A 91 -7.23 10.46 5.26
CA LEU A 91 -7.11 10.00 6.64
C LEU A 91 -7.46 11.10 7.63
N GLU A 92 -8.04 12.17 7.14
CA GLU A 92 -8.44 13.28 7.98
C GLU A 92 -9.41 12.80 9.06
N GLY A 93 -9.21 13.21 10.27
CA GLY A 93 -10.00 12.74 11.39
C GLY A 93 -9.21 11.88 12.33
N LEU A 94 -8.09 11.34 11.88
CA LEU A 94 -7.20 10.62 12.76
C LEU A 94 -6.41 11.63 13.59
N ASN A 95 -5.92 11.18 14.72
CA ASN A 95 -5.09 12.02 15.58
C ASN A 95 -3.92 12.56 14.77
N ALA A 96 -3.57 13.82 15.01
CA ALA A 96 -2.49 14.46 14.27
C ALA A 96 -1.17 13.70 14.38
N ASN A 97 -0.92 13.08 15.52
CA ASN A 97 0.30 12.29 15.68
C ASN A 97 0.34 11.10 14.75
N LYS A 98 -0.81 10.47 14.54
CA LYS A 98 -0.89 9.32 13.64
C LYS A 98 -0.65 9.75 12.21
N ILE A 99 -1.28 10.86 11.81
CA ILE A 99 -1.09 11.36 10.45
C ILE A 99 0.36 11.76 10.24
N ALA A 100 0.98 12.38 11.24
CA ALA A 100 2.38 12.78 11.14
C ALA A 100 3.29 11.57 11.00
N LYS A 101 2.99 10.49 11.73
CA LYS A 101 3.79 9.27 11.61
C LYS A 101 3.66 8.65 10.23
N ILE A 102 2.45 8.63 9.71
CA ILE A 102 2.22 8.10 8.37
C ILE A 102 2.98 8.92 7.35
N ALA A 103 2.87 10.24 7.44
CA ALA A 103 3.56 11.12 6.50
C ALA A 103 5.07 10.94 6.59
N ALA A 104 5.59 10.78 7.80
CA ALA A 104 7.03 10.60 7.98
C ALA A 104 7.49 9.28 7.35
N LEU A 105 6.72 8.22 7.52
CA LEU A 105 7.07 6.93 6.91
C LEU A 105 7.03 7.00 5.40
N VAL A 106 6.03 7.67 4.85
CA VAL A 106 5.93 7.83 3.40
C VAL A 106 7.14 8.59 2.88
N TYR A 107 7.50 9.65 3.57
CA TYR A 107 8.66 10.44 3.19
C TYR A 107 9.93 9.59 3.22
N MET A 108 10.12 8.85 4.29
CA MET A 108 11.30 8.01 4.43
C MET A 108 11.37 6.95 3.36
N TRP A 109 10.25 6.35 3.04
CA TRP A 109 10.23 5.28 2.04
C TRP A 109 10.40 5.81 0.62
N ASN A 110 10.05 7.07 0.40
CA ASN A 110 10.21 7.68 -0.91
C ASN A 110 11.58 8.29 -1.12
N VAL A 111 12.32 8.54 -0.04
CA VAL A 111 13.63 9.11 -0.19
C VAL A 111 14.49 8.09 -0.89
N PRO A 112 15.07 8.45 -1.99
CA PRO A 112 15.84 7.52 -2.75
C PRO A 112 17.07 7.12 -2.02
N VAL A 113 17.04 5.99 -1.54
CA VAL A 113 18.15 5.43 -0.92
C VAL A 113 19.20 5.35 -1.92
N LYS A 114 18.75 5.15 -3.11
CA LYS A 114 19.62 5.09 -4.15
C LYS A 114 20.35 6.33 -4.31
N CYS A 115 19.90 7.36 -3.76
CA CYS A 115 20.61 8.55 -3.90
C CYS A 115 21.95 8.33 -3.43
N ALA A 116 22.05 7.58 -2.45
CA ALA A 116 23.31 7.34 -1.93
C ALA A 116 24.04 6.49 -2.87
N CYS A 117 23.37 5.61 -3.43
CA CYS A 117 23.98 4.73 -4.30
C CYS A 117 24.26 5.28 -5.56
N GLU A 118 23.44 5.97 -5.97
CA GLU A 118 23.57 6.36 -7.19
C GLU A 118 24.46 7.24 -7.38
N ILE A 119 24.78 7.70 -6.46
CA ILE A 119 25.75 8.47 -6.60
C ILE A 119 26.59 7.69 -7.28
N CYS A 120 26.41 6.65 -7.05
CA CYS A 120 27.13 5.81 -7.78
C CYS A 120 26.61 5.68 -9.04
N ASN A 121 25.93 5.84 -9.10
CA ASN A 121 25.51 5.65 -10.15
C ASN A 121 25.36 6.39 -10.87
N ASN A 122 25.40 6.89 -10.75
CA ASN A 122 25.26 7.39 -11.40
C ASN A 122 25.53 7.40 -12.15
N ASP A 123 25.96 7.37 -12.11
CA ASP A 123 26.17 7.26 -12.81
C ASP A 123 25.84 6.61 -13.51
N TYR A 124 25.66 6.09 -13.62
CA TYR A 124 25.30 5.48 -14.27
C TYR A 124 24.70 5.64 -14.90
N GLU A 125 24.52 6.01 -14.69
CA GLU A 125 23.99 6.25 -15.23
C GLU A 125 23.76 6.49 -15.59
#